data_929a19cc54ba3aab9883c77d4944c1c7
#
_entry.id   929a19cc54ba3aab9883c77d4944c1c7
#
_cell.length_a   1.000
_cell.length_b   1.000
_cell.length_c   1.000
_cell.angle_alpha   90.00
_cell.angle_beta   90.00
_cell.angle_gamma   90.00
#
_symmetry.space_group_name_H-M   'P 1'
#
loop_
_entity.id
_entity.type
_entity.pdbx_description
1 polymer ?
#
loop_
_entity_poly.entity_id
_entity_poly.type
_entity_poly.pdbx_seq_one_letter_code
_entity_poly.pdbx_strand_id
1 'polypeptide(L)'
;MTLTRAKLLHAIGWGIMLLLMLIARSYGPIDSQPLMGIAIAVTLVVFVGVILLDVGVGVEKPDERATGNFYKANSLLFNLIDVALVLYLVFGDDAPLTIPYEYILILIALINIIQDAAFLYYERRSE
;
A
#
# COMPACT_ATOMS: atom_id res chain seq x y z
N MET A 1 16.05 -8.68 -10.60
CA MET A 1 14.58 -8.75 -10.56
C MET A 1 14.02 -7.66 -11.48
N THR A 2 13.03 -8.00 -12.28
CA THR A 2 12.37 -7.01 -13.14
C THR A 2 11.51 -6.05 -12.31
N LEU A 3 11.33 -4.84 -12.81
CA LEU A 3 10.52 -3.83 -12.12
C LEU A 3 9.07 -4.28 -11.92
N THR A 4 8.50 -4.96 -12.92
CA THR A 4 7.14 -5.51 -12.85
C THR A 4 7.00 -6.52 -11.70
N ARG A 5 7.95 -7.43 -11.57
CA ARG A 5 7.95 -8.40 -10.46
C ARG A 5 8.12 -7.71 -9.11
N ALA A 6 9.01 -6.72 -9.05
CA ALA A 6 9.22 -5.95 -7.82
C ALA A 6 7.92 -5.23 -7.38
N LYS A 7 7.23 -4.60 -8.31
CA LYS A 7 5.95 -3.93 -8.02
C LYS A 7 4.86 -4.90 -7.61
N LEU A 8 4.80 -6.06 -8.26
CA LEU A 8 3.84 -7.09 -7.87
C LEU A 8 4.13 -7.61 -6.45
N LEU A 9 5.39 -7.88 -6.12
CA LEU A 9 5.78 -8.31 -4.78
C LEU A 9 5.51 -7.23 -3.73
N HIS A 10 5.74 -5.97 -4.08
CA HIS A 10 5.44 -4.83 -3.22
C HIS A 10 3.93 -4.76 -2.91
N ALA A 11 3.08 -4.89 -3.94
CA ALA A 11 1.63 -4.93 -3.77
C ALA A 11 1.19 -6.12 -2.91
N ILE A 12 1.77 -7.30 -3.14
CA ILE A 12 1.49 -8.49 -2.33
C ILE A 12 1.89 -8.27 -0.88
N GLY A 13 3.05 -7.69 -0.62
CA GLY A 13 3.51 -7.37 0.72
C GLY A 13 2.55 -6.45 1.46
N TRP A 14 2.13 -5.36 0.84
CA TRP A 14 1.14 -4.45 1.41
C TRP A 14 -0.22 -5.12 1.58
N GLY A 15 -0.61 -6.00 0.65
CA GLY A 15 -1.84 -6.79 0.75
C GLY A 15 -1.83 -7.73 1.95
N ILE A 16 -0.71 -8.39 2.22
CA ILE A 16 -0.54 -9.24 3.41
C ILE A 16 -0.66 -8.40 4.69
N MET A 17 0.01 -7.24 4.74
CA MET A 17 -0.07 -6.36 5.89
C MET A 17 -1.48 -5.83 6.12
N LEU A 18 -2.18 -5.44 5.06
CA LEU A 18 -3.58 -5.03 5.13
C LEU A 18 -4.47 -6.15 5.67
N LEU A 19 -4.30 -7.36 5.16
CA LEU A 19 -5.07 -8.52 5.60
C LEU A 19 -4.83 -8.82 7.09
N LEU A 20 -3.57 -8.78 7.54
CA LEU A 20 -3.23 -8.98 8.95
C LEU A 20 -3.87 -7.91 9.85
N MET A 21 -3.85 -6.65 9.41
CA MET A 21 -4.51 -5.56 10.15
C MET A 21 -6.02 -5.75 10.25
N LEU A 22 -6.67 -6.17 9.15
CA LEU A 22 -8.11 -6.42 9.13
C LEU A 22 -8.49 -7.62 10.01
N ILE A 23 -7.70 -8.68 10.01
CA ILE A 23 -7.89 -9.84 10.86
C ILE A 23 -7.75 -9.44 12.33
N ALA A 24 -6.68 -8.72 12.68
CA ALA A 24 -6.46 -8.26 14.04
C ALA A 24 -7.61 -7.38 14.55
N ARG A 25 -8.15 -6.54 13.68
CA ARG A 25 -9.29 -5.69 14.02
C ARG A 25 -10.57 -6.50 14.24
N SER A 26 -10.81 -7.53 13.41
CA SER A 26 -12.04 -8.33 13.47
C SER A 26 -12.09 -9.27 14.68
N TYR A 27 -10.95 -9.83 15.06
CA TYR A 27 -10.87 -10.83 16.14
C TYR A 27 -10.39 -10.25 17.48
N GLY A 28 -10.05 -8.96 17.51
CA GLY A 28 -9.54 -8.31 18.72
C GLY A 28 -8.09 -8.67 19.05
N PRO A 29 -7.64 -8.35 20.27
CA PRO A 29 -6.25 -8.63 20.66
C PRO A 29 -5.97 -10.13 20.72
N ILE A 30 -4.76 -10.50 20.29
CA ILE A 30 -4.29 -11.88 20.37
C ILE A 30 -3.84 -12.18 21.81
N ASP A 31 -4.57 -13.04 22.50
CA ASP A 31 -4.30 -13.37 23.90
C ASP A 31 -3.13 -14.34 24.09
N SER A 32 -2.76 -15.09 23.04
CA SER A 32 -1.67 -16.06 23.08
C SER A 32 -0.33 -15.40 22.82
N GLN A 33 0.60 -15.49 23.75
CA GLN A 33 1.97 -14.97 23.62
C GLN A 33 2.72 -15.54 22.39
N PRO A 34 2.70 -16.88 22.14
CA PRO A 34 3.35 -17.43 20.95
C PRO A 34 2.76 -16.92 19.64
N LEU A 35 1.43 -16.83 19.55
CA LEU A 35 0.76 -16.32 18.34
C LEU A 35 1.05 -14.84 18.12
N MET A 36 1.07 -14.05 19.18
CA MET A 36 1.43 -12.63 19.09
C MET A 36 2.86 -12.46 18.58
N GLY A 37 3.81 -13.25 19.10
CA GLY A 37 5.20 -13.24 18.65
C GLY A 37 5.34 -13.58 17.17
N ILE A 38 4.62 -14.59 16.70
CA ILE A 38 4.61 -14.99 15.29
C ILE A 38 4.03 -13.87 14.41
N ALA A 39 2.92 -13.27 14.83
CA ALA A 39 2.28 -12.18 14.08
C ALA A 39 3.21 -10.98 13.95
N ILE A 40 3.88 -10.59 15.02
CA ILE A 40 4.86 -9.49 15.02
C ILE A 40 6.03 -9.83 14.10
N ALA A 41 6.59 -11.04 14.20
CA ALA A 41 7.70 -11.47 13.38
C ALA A 41 7.36 -11.46 11.89
N VAL A 42 6.20 -11.98 11.50
CA VAL A 42 5.72 -11.98 10.11
C VAL A 42 5.55 -10.55 9.60
N THR A 43 4.95 -9.68 10.39
CA THR A 43 4.74 -8.27 10.02
C THR A 43 6.08 -7.57 9.81
N LEU A 44 7.05 -7.77 10.69
CA LEU A 44 8.38 -7.17 10.56
C LEU A 44 9.11 -7.67 9.32
N VAL A 45 9.06 -8.97 9.04
CA VAL A 45 9.71 -9.56 7.85
C VAL A 45 9.10 -8.99 6.57
N VAL A 46 7.78 -8.93 6.48
CA VAL A 46 7.08 -8.37 5.32
C VAL A 46 7.40 -6.88 5.16
N PHE A 47 7.42 -6.14 6.25
CA PHE A 47 7.71 -4.71 6.24
C PHE A 47 9.14 -4.43 5.76
N VAL A 48 10.12 -5.17 6.26
CA VAL A 48 11.51 -5.06 5.80
C VAL A 48 11.61 -5.39 4.31
N GLY A 49 10.93 -6.46 3.85
CA GLY A 49 10.89 -6.82 2.43
C GLY A 49 10.33 -5.71 1.56
N VAL A 50 9.24 -5.09 1.99
CA VAL A 50 8.63 -3.95 1.29
C VAL A 50 9.59 -2.76 1.21
N ILE A 51 10.27 -2.42 2.31
CA ILE A 51 11.26 -1.34 2.33
C ILE A 51 12.42 -1.63 1.37
N LEU A 52 12.94 -2.86 1.35
CA LEU A 52 14.01 -3.23 0.45
C LEU A 52 13.60 -3.10 -1.01
N LEU A 53 12.36 -3.43 -1.35
CA LEU A 53 11.82 -3.22 -2.69
C LEU A 53 11.68 -1.74 -3.03
N ASP A 54 11.25 -0.91 -2.08
CA ASP A 54 11.15 0.54 -2.27
C ASP A 54 12.52 1.19 -2.54
N VAL A 55 13.55 0.74 -1.82
CA VAL A 55 14.93 1.22 -2.03
C VAL A 55 15.50 0.69 -3.35
N GLY A 56 14.89 -0.35 -3.92
CA GLY A 56 15.31 -0.90 -5.21
C GLY A 56 16.45 -1.92 -5.11
N VAL A 57 16.63 -2.53 -3.95
CA VAL A 57 17.66 -3.58 -3.77
C VAL A 57 17.33 -4.79 -4.64
N GLY A 58 18.26 -5.15 -5.54
CA GLY A 58 18.09 -6.27 -6.45
C GLY A 58 17.05 -6.04 -7.56
N VAL A 59 16.60 -4.81 -7.75
CA VAL A 59 15.62 -4.42 -8.77
C VAL A 59 16.32 -3.69 -9.90
N GLU A 60 15.93 -3.96 -11.15
CA GLU A 60 16.44 -3.23 -12.31
C GLU A 60 16.05 -1.74 -12.25
N LYS A 61 16.90 -0.88 -12.82
CA LYS A 61 16.58 0.54 -12.91
C LYS A 61 15.42 0.76 -13.88
N PRO A 62 14.48 1.67 -13.55
CA PRO A 62 13.40 1.99 -14.46
C PRO A 62 13.95 2.68 -15.71
N ASP A 63 13.46 2.28 -16.88
CA ASP A 63 13.71 2.97 -18.13
C ASP A 63 12.79 4.20 -18.27
N GLU A 64 12.90 4.90 -19.38
CA GLU A 64 12.12 6.12 -19.62
C GLU A 64 10.61 5.84 -19.66
N ARG A 65 10.21 4.70 -20.24
CA ARG A 65 8.80 4.27 -20.26
C ARG A 65 8.28 3.99 -18.86
N ALA A 66 9.03 3.24 -18.07
CA ALA A 66 8.64 2.90 -16.69
C ALA A 66 8.54 4.17 -15.82
N THR A 67 9.48 5.11 -15.99
CA THR A 67 9.43 6.40 -15.28
C THR A 67 8.16 7.16 -15.65
N GLY A 68 7.79 7.20 -16.93
CA GLY A 68 6.53 7.80 -17.39
C GLY A 68 5.31 7.13 -16.76
N ASN A 69 5.31 5.81 -16.65
CA ASN A 69 4.23 5.05 -16.04
C ASN A 69 4.12 5.29 -14.53
N PHE A 70 5.25 5.50 -13.84
CA PHE A 70 5.24 5.95 -12.45
C PHE A 70 4.54 7.31 -12.28
N TYR A 71 4.85 8.27 -13.15
CA TYR A 71 4.20 9.59 -13.10
C TYR A 71 2.70 9.48 -13.35
N LYS A 72 2.28 8.66 -14.31
CA LYS A 72 0.85 8.42 -14.57
C LYS A 72 0.16 7.79 -13.37
N ALA A 73 0.77 6.79 -12.74
CA ALA A 73 0.23 6.13 -11.55
C ALA A 73 0.10 7.11 -10.38
N ASN A 74 1.13 7.91 -10.14
CA ASN A 74 1.12 8.92 -9.08
C ASN A 74 0.07 10.00 -9.33
N SER A 75 -0.09 10.44 -10.58
CA SER A 75 -1.11 11.42 -10.97
C SER A 75 -2.51 10.87 -10.75
N LEU A 76 -2.76 9.63 -11.13
CA LEU A 76 -4.05 8.97 -10.88
C LEU A 76 -4.36 8.90 -9.38
N LEU A 77 -3.39 8.45 -8.60
CA LEU A 77 -3.54 8.35 -7.14
C LEU A 77 -3.82 9.72 -6.51
N PHE A 78 -3.08 10.74 -6.91
CA PHE A 78 -3.27 12.11 -6.42
C PHE A 78 -4.67 12.61 -6.74
N ASN A 79 -5.15 12.39 -7.96
CA ASN A 79 -6.50 12.78 -8.37
C ASN A 79 -7.58 12.04 -7.57
N LEU A 80 -7.38 10.75 -7.29
CA LEU A 80 -8.31 9.98 -6.45
C LEU A 80 -8.38 10.53 -5.02
N ILE A 81 -7.23 10.89 -4.45
CA ILE A 81 -7.18 11.51 -3.11
C ILE A 81 -7.89 12.87 -3.12
N ASP A 82 -7.65 13.70 -4.13
CA ASP A 82 -8.31 15.01 -4.26
C ASP A 82 -9.83 14.85 -4.33
N VAL A 83 -10.32 13.94 -5.16
CA VAL A 83 -11.75 13.68 -5.29
C VAL A 83 -12.33 13.20 -3.95
N ALA A 84 -11.64 12.31 -3.26
CA ALA A 84 -12.09 11.82 -1.96
C ALA A 84 -12.19 12.95 -0.93
N LEU A 85 -11.19 13.85 -0.89
CA LEU A 85 -11.19 14.99 0.02
C LEU A 85 -12.31 15.98 -0.31
N VAL A 86 -12.54 16.26 -1.59
CA VAL A 86 -13.63 17.15 -2.02
C VAL A 86 -14.99 16.56 -1.65
N LEU A 87 -15.19 15.26 -1.88
CA LEU A 87 -16.43 14.58 -1.49
C LEU A 87 -16.63 14.62 0.03
N TYR A 88 -15.58 14.47 0.79
CA TYR A 88 -15.64 14.59 2.25
C TYR A 88 -16.06 16.00 2.67
N LEU A 89 -15.52 17.05 2.04
CA LEU A 89 -15.87 18.43 2.34
C LEU A 89 -17.34 18.73 2.00
N VAL A 90 -17.86 18.15 0.91
CA VAL A 90 -19.24 18.42 0.46
C VAL A 90 -20.26 17.64 1.28
N PHE A 91 -19.99 16.38 1.59
CA PHE A 91 -20.94 15.46 2.22
C PHE A 91 -20.61 15.10 3.66
N GLY A 92 -19.46 15.55 4.18
CA GLY A 92 -19.03 15.23 5.53
C GLY A 92 -19.71 16.09 6.59
N ASP A 93 -19.63 15.66 7.84
CA ASP A 93 -20.12 16.38 8.99
C ASP A 93 -19.22 17.56 9.38
N ASP A 94 -19.80 18.56 10.04
CA ASP A 94 -19.05 19.69 10.62
C ASP A 94 -18.23 19.30 11.86
N ALA A 95 -18.37 18.07 12.35
CA ALA A 95 -17.62 17.55 13.48
C ALA A 95 -16.12 17.43 13.16
N PRO A 96 -15.22 17.63 14.16
CA PRO A 96 -13.81 17.43 13.95
C PRO A 96 -13.50 16.01 13.45
N LEU A 97 -12.65 15.91 12.44
CA LEU A 97 -12.22 14.61 11.91
C LEU A 97 -11.31 13.92 12.90
N THR A 98 -11.78 12.83 13.50
CA THR A 98 -10.98 11.95 14.33
C THR A 98 -10.78 10.62 13.62
N ILE A 99 -9.52 10.32 13.27
CA ILE A 99 -9.17 9.06 12.61
C ILE A 99 -8.37 8.21 13.60
N PRO A 100 -8.86 7.02 14.03
CA PRO A 100 -8.05 6.08 14.80
C PRO A 100 -6.79 5.71 14.01
N TYR A 101 -5.66 5.54 14.71
CA TYR A 101 -4.38 5.24 14.04
C TYR A 101 -4.41 3.96 13.21
N GLU A 102 -5.25 3.00 13.56
CA GLU A 102 -5.45 1.75 12.81
C GLU A 102 -5.92 2.01 11.36
N TYR A 103 -6.81 2.99 11.19
CA TYR A 103 -7.29 3.39 9.86
C TYR A 103 -6.20 4.08 9.05
N ILE A 104 -5.27 4.77 9.70
CA ILE A 104 -4.12 5.39 9.02
C ILE A 104 -3.24 4.31 8.41
N LEU A 105 -2.97 3.22 9.14
CA LEU A 105 -2.20 2.08 8.62
C LEU A 105 -2.89 1.41 7.44
N ILE A 106 -4.20 1.19 7.54
CA ILE A 106 -5.01 0.63 6.45
C ILE A 106 -4.96 1.56 5.23
N LEU A 107 -5.07 2.86 5.43
CA LEU A 107 -5.02 3.85 4.36
C LEU A 107 -3.67 3.85 3.64
N ILE A 108 -2.57 3.78 4.39
CA ILE A 108 -1.22 3.69 3.82
C ILE A 108 -1.09 2.43 2.95
N ALA A 109 -1.56 1.28 3.45
CA ALA A 109 -1.54 0.04 2.69
C ALA A 109 -2.35 0.15 1.39
N LEU A 110 -3.56 0.72 1.46
CA LEU A 110 -4.42 0.91 0.28
C LEU A 110 -3.78 1.84 -0.74
N ILE A 111 -3.18 2.95 -0.30
CA ILE A 111 -2.48 3.90 -1.19
C ILE A 111 -1.36 3.19 -1.95
N ASN A 112 -0.55 2.41 -1.26
CA ASN A 112 0.55 1.68 -1.89
C ASN A 112 0.05 0.61 -2.87
N ILE A 113 -0.99 -0.13 -2.52
CA ILE A 113 -1.60 -1.14 -3.39
C ILE A 113 -2.17 -0.48 -4.66
N ILE A 114 -2.89 0.62 -4.53
CA ILE A 114 -3.47 1.34 -5.66
C ILE A 114 -2.36 1.88 -6.57
N GLN A 115 -1.30 2.44 -6.01
CA GLN A 115 -0.16 2.93 -6.78
C GLN A 115 0.50 1.81 -7.58
N ASP A 116 0.75 0.67 -6.96
CA ASP A 116 1.36 -0.48 -7.63
C ASP A 116 0.45 -1.04 -8.72
N ALA A 117 -0.85 -1.17 -8.43
CA ALA A 117 -1.83 -1.65 -9.41
C ALA A 117 -1.93 -0.71 -10.61
N ALA A 118 -1.96 0.60 -10.37
CA ALA A 118 -1.98 1.60 -11.45
C ALA A 118 -0.71 1.53 -12.29
N PHE A 119 0.45 1.43 -11.66
CA PHE A 119 1.71 1.28 -12.38
C PHE A 119 1.72 0.03 -13.26
N LEU A 120 1.31 -1.12 -12.73
CA LEU A 120 1.24 -2.37 -13.48
C LEU A 120 0.25 -2.30 -14.64
N TYR A 121 -0.86 -1.61 -14.44
CA TYR A 121 -1.84 -1.37 -15.49
C TYR A 121 -1.23 -0.57 -16.65
N TYR A 122 -0.55 0.53 -16.36
CA TYR A 122 0.08 1.35 -17.38
C TYR A 122 1.25 0.63 -18.06
N GLU A 123 2.03 -0.16 -17.33
CA GLU A 123 3.10 -1.00 -17.89
C GLU A 123 2.52 -2.00 -18.92
N ARG A 124 1.44 -2.66 -18.56
CA ARG A 124 0.79 -3.63 -19.44
C ARG A 124 0.25 -2.98 -20.71
N ARG A 125 -0.30 -1.77 -20.60
CA ARG A 125 -0.87 -1.06 -21.75
C ARG A 125 0.19 -0.48 -22.68
N SER A 126 1.37 -0.21 -22.19
CA SER A 126 2.45 0.37 -22.99
C SER A 126 3.37 -0.67 -23.65
N GLU A 127 3.11 -1.95 -23.47
CA GLU A 127 3.79 -3.04 -24.16
C GLU A 127 3.31 -3.22 -25.59
#